data_f64a19873da57af18eeee194d323c2bb
#
_entry.id   f64a19873da57af18eeee194d323c2bb
#
_cell.length_a   1.000
_cell.length_b   1.000
_cell.length_c   1.000
_cell.angle_alpha   90.00
_cell.angle_beta   90.00
_cell.angle_gamma   90.00
#
_symmetry.space_group_name_H-M   'P 1'
#
loop_
_entity.id
_entity.type
_entity.pdbx_description
1 polymer ?
#
loop_
_entity_poly.entity_id
_entity_poly.type
_entity_poly.pdbx_seq_one_letter_code
_entity_poly.pdbx_strand_id
1 'polypeptide(L)'
;SAMVATGAFVFSIFTFLVSVIRAKKDRKVSDYRYYEQQKQYEKEISRLQEQRNEDKYDTEEKIRINEEPYFVFRNSKISTESNIEQTVLQMTFINKGRGSAYNIIPDLNCTAKRLNMTEFAIHRYDAVRDPIAMVGEKFVILMAYDKSEKNFFRMSISIKFEDASGRKYVQTFNIDILDRAGNGRMINYPQPRLCKNS
;
A
#
# COMPACT_ATOMS: atom_id res chain seq x y z
N SER A 1 -95.20 -2.98 -8.10
CA SER A 1 -94.08 -2.31 -7.38
C SER A 1 -92.97 -3.29 -6.89
N ALA A 2 -93.20 -4.59 -6.81
CA ALA A 2 -92.15 -5.56 -6.36
C ALA A 2 -91.04 -5.76 -7.39
N MET A 3 -91.29 -5.73 -8.70
CA MET A 3 -90.30 -5.92 -9.75
C MET A 3 -89.24 -4.81 -9.81
N VAL A 4 -89.60 -3.56 -9.47
CA VAL A 4 -88.68 -2.41 -9.48
C VAL A 4 -87.71 -2.53 -8.30
N ALA A 5 -88.11 -3.02 -7.13
CA ALA A 5 -87.28 -3.19 -5.96
C ALA A 5 -86.25 -4.30 -6.12
N THR A 6 -86.60 -5.41 -6.81
CA THR A 6 -85.66 -6.52 -7.09
C THR A 6 -84.58 -6.10 -8.08
N GLY A 7 -84.97 -5.28 -9.13
CA GLY A 7 -84.00 -4.77 -10.11
C GLY A 7 -82.97 -3.82 -9.48
N ALA A 8 -83.38 -2.91 -8.58
CA ALA A 8 -82.47 -2.01 -7.86
C ALA A 8 -81.53 -2.74 -6.94
N PHE A 9 -81.98 -3.80 -6.27
CA PHE A 9 -81.11 -4.62 -5.40
C PHE A 9 -80.06 -5.38 -6.19
N VAL A 10 -80.39 -6.03 -7.31
CA VAL A 10 -79.43 -6.71 -8.18
C VAL A 10 -78.41 -5.72 -8.75
N PHE A 11 -78.79 -4.54 -9.15
CA PHE A 11 -77.92 -3.51 -9.65
C PHE A 11 -76.93 -3.01 -8.55
N SER A 12 -77.42 -2.86 -7.33
CA SER A 12 -76.57 -2.48 -6.16
C SER A 12 -75.55 -3.53 -5.87
N ILE A 13 -75.89 -4.83 -5.89
CA ILE A 13 -74.90 -5.92 -5.68
C ILE A 13 -73.85 -5.93 -6.79
N PHE A 14 -74.28 -5.73 -8.04
CA PHE A 14 -73.35 -5.71 -9.16
C PHE A 14 -72.39 -4.53 -9.08
N THR A 15 -72.81 -3.32 -8.77
CA THR A 15 -71.91 -2.17 -8.54
C THR A 15 -71.00 -2.36 -7.37
N PHE A 16 -71.44 -2.98 -6.28
CA PHE A 16 -70.59 -3.34 -5.15
C PHE A 16 -69.50 -4.33 -5.56
N LEU A 17 -69.84 -5.41 -6.26
CA LEU A 17 -68.84 -6.39 -6.75
C LEU A 17 -67.83 -5.76 -7.67
N VAL A 18 -68.24 -4.90 -8.61
CA VAL A 18 -67.32 -4.18 -9.51
C VAL A 18 -66.38 -3.25 -8.73
N SER A 19 -66.88 -2.56 -7.69
CA SER A 19 -66.06 -1.69 -6.84
C SER A 19 -65.03 -2.48 -6.03
N VAL A 20 -65.39 -3.65 -5.51
CA VAL A 20 -64.44 -4.55 -4.78
C VAL A 20 -63.34 -5.08 -5.71
N ILE A 21 -63.72 -5.47 -6.95
CA ILE A 21 -62.75 -5.95 -7.93
C ILE A 21 -61.76 -4.83 -8.31
N ARG A 22 -62.30 -3.61 -8.56
CA ARG A 22 -61.44 -2.44 -8.85
C ARG A 22 -60.50 -2.14 -7.67
N ALA A 23 -60.99 -2.07 -6.44
CA ALA A 23 -60.19 -1.82 -5.25
C ALA A 23 -59.08 -2.87 -5.06
N LYS A 24 -59.35 -4.16 -5.33
CA LYS A 24 -58.33 -5.19 -5.32
C LYS A 24 -57.25 -5.01 -6.41
N LYS A 25 -57.67 -4.60 -7.61
CA LYS A 25 -56.74 -4.33 -8.71
C LYS A 25 -55.84 -3.12 -8.41
N ASP A 26 -56.44 -2.05 -7.88
CA ASP A 26 -55.72 -0.81 -7.56
C ASP A 26 -54.70 -1.04 -6.42
N ARG A 27 -55.07 -1.86 -5.41
CA ARG A 27 -54.10 -2.27 -4.36
C ARG A 27 -52.93 -3.04 -4.95
N LYS A 28 -53.16 -4.03 -5.81
CA LYS A 28 -52.06 -4.77 -6.45
C LYS A 28 -51.14 -3.87 -7.28
N VAL A 29 -51.67 -2.91 -7.99
CA VAL A 29 -50.88 -1.94 -8.79
C VAL A 29 -50.08 -1.02 -7.85
N SER A 30 -50.69 -0.58 -6.74
CA SER A 30 -50.01 0.24 -5.74
C SER A 30 -48.87 -0.51 -5.09
N ASP A 31 -49.12 -1.76 -4.67
CA ASP A 31 -48.09 -2.63 -4.03
C ASP A 31 -46.93 -2.90 -4.99
N TYR A 32 -47.25 -3.14 -6.27
CA TYR A 32 -46.22 -3.35 -7.29
C TYR A 32 -45.35 -2.09 -7.51
N ARG A 33 -45.99 -0.91 -7.60
CA ARG A 33 -45.26 0.37 -7.72
C ARG A 33 -44.38 0.65 -6.51
N TYR A 34 -44.90 0.39 -5.31
CA TYR A 34 -44.11 0.52 -4.07
C TYR A 34 -42.90 -0.39 -4.07
N TYR A 35 -43.08 -1.65 -4.45
CA TYR A 35 -41.98 -2.62 -4.56
C TYR A 35 -40.92 -2.20 -5.59
N GLU A 36 -41.34 -1.73 -6.75
CA GLU A 36 -40.42 -1.22 -7.80
C GLU A 36 -39.65 0.01 -7.33
N GLN A 37 -40.30 0.94 -6.63
CA GLN A 37 -39.63 2.11 -6.05
C GLN A 37 -38.60 1.71 -4.99
N GLN A 38 -38.94 0.78 -4.12
CA GLN A 38 -38.04 0.28 -3.09
C GLN A 38 -36.81 -0.37 -3.73
N LYS A 39 -37.02 -1.19 -4.75
CA LYS A 39 -35.91 -1.84 -5.48
C LYS A 39 -35.00 -0.82 -6.20
N GLN A 40 -35.57 0.23 -6.76
CA GLN A 40 -34.78 1.32 -7.35
C GLN A 40 -33.97 2.06 -6.29
N TYR A 41 -34.58 2.34 -5.15
CA TYR A 41 -33.91 3.01 -4.03
C TYR A 41 -32.75 2.19 -3.46
N GLU A 42 -32.92 0.89 -3.30
CA GLU A 42 -31.85 -0.02 -2.88
C GLU A 42 -30.67 -0.03 -3.86
N LYS A 43 -30.97 -0.05 -5.17
CA LYS A 43 -29.93 0.04 -6.21
C LYS A 43 -29.17 1.37 -6.16
N GLU A 44 -29.87 2.46 -5.94
CA GLU A 44 -29.26 3.77 -5.85
C GLU A 44 -28.35 3.90 -4.61
N ILE A 45 -28.81 3.39 -3.45
CA ILE A 45 -27.99 3.33 -2.24
C ILE A 45 -26.73 2.50 -2.48
N SER A 46 -26.84 1.32 -3.08
CA SER A 46 -25.69 0.46 -3.39
C SER A 46 -24.68 1.18 -4.29
N ARG A 47 -25.17 1.86 -5.34
CA ARG A 47 -24.31 2.63 -6.25
C ARG A 47 -23.59 3.79 -5.54
N LEU A 48 -24.31 4.51 -4.68
CA LEU A 48 -23.71 5.60 -3.90
C LEU A 48 -22.67 5.10 -2.90
N GLN A 49 -22.86 3.91 -2.33
CA GLN A 49 -21.88 3.29 -1.46
C GLN A 49 -20.61 2.86 -2.21
N GLU A 50 -20.77 2.26 -3.39
CA GLU A 50 -19.64 1.92 -4.27
C GLU A 50 -18.84 3.18 -4.64
N GLN A 51 -19.53 4.22 -5.08
CA GLN A 51 -18.88 5.48 -5.45
C GLN A 51 -18.12 6.12 -4.28
N ARG A 52 -18.71 6.12 -3.07
CA ARG A 52 -18.00 6.60 -1.87
C ARG A 52 -16.75 5.79 -1.53
N ASN A 53 -16.81 4.48 -1.74
CA ASN A 53 -15.66 3.61 -1.49
C ASN A 53 -14.54 3.87 -2.52
N GLU A 54 -14.89 4.08 -3.78
CA GLU A 54 -13.94 4.45 -4.84
C GLU A 54 -13.29 5.81 -4.54
N ASP A 55 -14.10 6.85 -4.23
CA ASP A 55 -13.60 8.18 -3.89
C ASP A 55 -12.66 8.16 -2.67
N LYS A 56 -12.99 7.35 -1.67
CA LYS A 56 -12.16 7.16 -0.48
C LYS A 56 -10.84 6.51 -0.84
N TYR A 57 -10.85 5.43 -1.64
CA TYR A 57 -9.66 4.75 -2.10
C TYR A 57 -8.75 5.69 -2.91
N ASP A 58 -9.30 6.44 -3.85
CA ASP A 58 -8.55 7.42 -4.66
C ASP A 58 -7.92 8.51 -3.80
N THR A 59 -8.62 8.96 -2.77
CA THR A 59 -8.11 9.97 -1.85
C THR A 59 -6.94 9.42 -1.01
N GLU A 60 -7.10 8.21 -0.46
CA GLU A 60 -6.05 7.54 0.31
C GLU A 60 -4.81 7.27 -0.56
N GLU A 61 -5.00 6.88 -1.82
CA GLU A 61 -3.89 6.63 -2.75
C GLU A 61 -3.16 7.93 -3.12
N LYS A 62 -3.87 9.03 -3.34
CA LYS A 62 -3.26 10.36 -3.57
C LYS A 62 -2.44 10.81 -2.36
N ILE A 63 -2.95 10.63 -1.15
CA ILE A 63 -2.22 10.93 0.09
C ILE A 63 -0.98 10.05 0.18
N ARG A 64 -1.09 8.75 -0.08
CA ARG A 64 0.02 7.81 -0.08
C ARG A 64 1.14 8.26 -1.01
N ILE A 65 0.82 8.56 -2.26
CA ILE A 65 1.80 8.99 -3.27
C ILE A 65 2.49 10.30 -2.86
N ASN A 66 1.77 11.21 -2.21
CA ASN A 66 2.32 12.50 -1.77
C ASN A 66 3.20 12.38 -0.51
N GLU A 67 3.04 11.34 0.28
CA GLU A 67 3.80 11.12 1.52
C GLU A 67 4.84 10.00 1.40
N GLU A 68 4.92 9.32 0.26
CA GLU A 68 5.80 8.17 0.06
C GLU A 68 7.28 8.57 0.11
N PRO A 69 8.05 8.07 1.09
CA PRO A 69 9.49 8.20 1.09
C PRO A 69 10.09 7.31 -0.02
N TYR A 70 11.21 7.77 -0.58
CA TYR A 70 11.92 7.04 -1.64
C TYR A 70 13.41 7.24 -1.47
N PHE A 71 14.15 6.15 -1.28
CA PHE A 71 15.59 6.23 -1.13
C PHE A 71 16.33 6.02 -2.43
N VAL A 72 17.40 6.78 -2.60
CA VAL A 72 18.36 6.64 -3.68
C VAL A 72 19.74 6.38 -3.08
N PHE A 73 20.38 5.31 -3.53
CA PHE A 73 21.79 5.06 -3.22
C PHE A 73 22.66 6.13 -3.87
N ARG A 74 23.52 6.77 -3.09
CA ARG A 74 24.39 7.85 -3.56
C ARG A 74 25.76 7.34 -3.91
N ASN A 75 26.43 6.76 -2.93
CA ASN A 75 27.76 6.20 -3.05
C ASN A 75 28.06 5.25 -1.91
N SER A 76 29.15 4.52 -2.06
CA SER A 76 29.77 3.80 -0.96
C SER A 76 31.28 4.06 -0.96
N LYS A 77 31.89 3.86 0.19
CA LYS A 77 33.35 3.91 0.36
C LYS A 77 33.79 2.93 1.44
N ILE A 78 35.01 2.45 1.34
CA ILE A 78 35.65 1.66 2.37
C ILE A 78 36.49 2.60 3.23
N SER A 79 36.33 2.49 4.54
CA SER A 79 37.19 3.12 5.53
C SER A 79 37.96 2.03 6.27
N THR A 80 39.26 2.09 6.19
CA THR A 80 40.15 1.20 6.98
C THR A 80 40.62 1.99 8.18
N GLU A 81 40.10 1.68 9.36
CA GLU A 81 40.68 2.17 10.60
C GLU A 81 41.97 1.39 10.87
N SER A 82 43.07 2.13 11.08
CA SER A 82 44.43 1.57 11.18
C SER A 82 44.65 0.62 12.37
N ASN A 83 43.74 0.61 13.34
CA ASN A 83 43.85 -0.16 14.58
C ASN A 83 42.88 -1.35 14.69
N ILE A 84 42.08 -1.61 13.67
CA ILE A 84 41.07 -2.68 13.70
C ILE A 84 41.34 -3.61 12.51
N GLU A 85 41.33 -4.91 12.75
CA GLU A 85 41.42 -5.93 11.67
C GLU A 85 40.20 -5.95 10.73
N GLN A 86 39.22 -5.09 11.00
CA GLN A 86 37.99 -5.00 10.26
C GLN A 86 38.02 -3.87 9.24
N THR A 87 37.39 -4.12 8.12
CA THR A 87 37.10 -3.13 7.07
C THR A 87 35.66 -2.66 7.21
N VAL A 88 35.44 -1.35 7.20
CA VAL A 88 34.13 -0.77 7.29
C VAL A 88 33.67 -0.24 5.92
N LEU A 89 32.62 -0.82 5.38
CA LEU A 89 31.92 -0.27 4.19
C LEU A 89 30.85 0.72 4.65
N GLN A 90 31.01 1.94 4.24
CA GLN A 90 30.03 3.01 4.44
C GLN A 90 29.19 3.18 3.18
N MET A 91 27.88 3.06 3.30
CA MET A 91 26.92 3.27 2.21
C MET A 91 26.02 4.45 2.52
N THR A 92 25.93 5.38 1.59
CA THR A 92 25.15 6.61 1.76
C THR A 92 23.90 6.55 0.88
N PHE A 93 22.75 6.79 1.50
CA PHE A 93 21.47 6.91 0.85
C PHE A 93 20.89 8.32 1.07
N ILE A 94 20.03 8.76 0.16
CA ILE A 94 19.31 10.04 0.26
C ILE A 94 17.82 9.75 0.12
N ASN A 95 17.00 10.34 0.99
CA ASN A 95 15.57 10.36 0.79
C ASN A 95 15.22 11.38 -0.31
N LYS A 96 14.82 10.88 -1.47
CA LYS A 96 14.35 11.66 -2.64
C LYS A 96 12.84 11.58 -2.81
N GLY A 97 12.15 10.94 -1.88
CA GLY A 97 10.70 10.87 -1.85
C GLY A 97 10.03 12.21 -1.55
N ARG A 98 8.74 12.18 -1.46
CA ARG A 98 7.91 13.35 -1.14
C ARG A 98 7.64 13.50 0.36
N GLY A 99 7.79 12.40 1.10
CA GLY A 99 7.60 12.36 2.54
C GLY A 99 8.86 11.98 3.31
N SER A 100 8.83 12.24 4.61
CA SER A 100 9.87 11.80 5.54
C SER A 100 9.73 10.31 5.82
N ALA A 101 10.87 9.64 6.01
CA ALA A 101 10.93 8.25 6.41
C ALA A 101 11.23 8.15 7.90
N TYR A 102 10.51 7.30 8.60
CA TYR A 102 10.64 7.02 10.02
C TYR A 102 10.98 5.55 10.24
N ASN A 103 11.51 5.22 11.41
CA ASN A 103 11.80 3.84 11.81
C ASN A 103 12.62 3.07 10.76
N ILE A 104 13.68 3.72 10.24
CA ILE A 104 14.51 3.17 9.18
C ILE A 104 15.32 2.00 9.74
N ILE A 105 15.06 0.80 9.22
CA ILE A 105 15.72 -0.45 9.63
C ILE A 105 16.31 -1.11 8.39
N PRO A 106 17.66 -1.11 8.24
CA PRO A 106 18.28 -1.91 7.20
C PRO A 106 18.22 -3.39 7.58
N ASP A 107 17.77 -4.19 6.63
CA ASP A 107 17.75 -5.65 6.72
C ASP A 107 18.78 -6.19 5.71
N LEU A 108 19.86 -6.66 6.25
CA LEU A 108 20.99 -7.21 5.48
C LEU A 108 20.74 -8.69 5.18
N ASN A 109 19.79 -9.00 4.33
CA ASN A 109 19.76 -10.31 3.68
C ASN A 109 20.89 -10.37 2.66
N CYS A 110 22.11 -10.48 3.16
CA CYS A 110 23.30 -10.63 2.33
C CYS A 110 23.33 -12.01 1.72
N THR A 111 22.68 -12.18 0.59
CA THR A 111 23.14 -13.15 -0.39
C THR A 111 24.34 -12.50 -1.11
N ALA A 112 25.46 -12.33 -0.41
CA ALA A 112 26.70 -11.97 -1.05
C ALA A 112 27.12 -13.18 -1.90
N LYS A 113 26.63 -13.27 -3.13
CA LYS A 113 27.24 -14.14 -4.13
C LYS A 113 28.56 -13.48 -4.50
N ARG A 114 29.61 -13.90 -3.80
CA ARG A 114 30.98 -13.58 -4.19
C ARG A 114 31.31 -14.26 -5.51
N LEU A 115 31.94 -13.53 -6.36
CA LEU A 115 32.76 -14.11 -7.39
C LEU A 115 33.92 -14.87 -6.67
N ASN A 116 33.73 -16.17 -6.43
CA ASN A 116 34.68 -17.13 -5.88
C ASN A 116 34.96 -17.11 -4.36
N MET A 117 34.01 -16.74 -3.50
CA MET A 117 34.20 -16.88 -2.04
C MET A 117 33.03 -17.56 -1.35
N THR A 118 33.26 -18.39 -0.37
CA THR A 118 32.28 -19.27 0.26
C THR A 118 31.50 -18.65 1.41
N GLU A 119 32.04 -17.65 2.10
CA GLU A 119 31.35 -17.01 3.23
C GLU A 119 31.75 -15.54 3.39
N PHE A 120 30.80 -14.70 3.75
CA PHE A 120 30.97 -13.30 4.07
C PHE A 120 30.40 -13.06 5.48
N ALA A 121 31.27 -12.86 6.46
CA ALA A 121 30.83 -12.57 7.81
C ALA A 121 30.62 -11.05 7.98
N ILE A 122 29.39 -10.67 8.29
CA ILE A 122 29.05 -9.32 8.73
C ILE A 122 29.12 -9.34 10.25
N HIS A 123 30.08 -8.62 10.80
CA HIS A 123 30.27 -8.57 12.24
C HIS A 123 29.42 -7.52 12.93
N ARG A 124 29.16 -6.42 12.25
CA ARG A 124 28.38 -5.31 12.81
C ARG A 124 27.84 -4.41 11.71
N TYR A 125 26.61 -3.95 11.87
CA TYR A 125 26.14 -2.75 11.22
C TYR A 125 25.51 -1.84 12.29
N ASP A 126 25.83 -0.56 12.22
CA ASP A 126 25.13 0.45 13.00
C ASP A 126 24.07 1.05 12.06
N ALA A 127 22.83 0.74 12.36
CA ALA A 127 21.74 1.54 11.82
C ALA A 127 21.84 2.92 12.46
N VAL A 128 21.79 3.91 11.63
CA VAL A 128 21.71 5.34 11.86
C VAL A 128 21.31 5.72 13.29
N ARG A 129 22.04 6.65 13.89
CA ARG A 129 21.72 7.19 15.23
C ARG A 129 20.30 7.74 15.33
N ASP A 130 19.76 8.25 14.21
CA ASP A 130 18.38 8.71 14.10
C ASP A 130 17.68 7.91 13.00
N PRO A 131 16.69 7.08 13.34
CA PRO A 131 15.96 6.27 12.37
C PRO A 131 14.97 7.09 11.53
N ILE A 132 15.27 8.38 11.30
CA ILE A 132 14.45 9.33 10.54
C ILE A 132 15.30 9.94 9.45
N ALA A 133 14.74 10.05 8.24
CA ALA A 133 15.32 10.80 7.13
C ALA A 133 14.26 11.70 6.50
N MET A 134 14.40 13.00 6.67
CA MET A 134 13.55 13.98 5.99
C MET A 134 13.85 14.01 4.49
N VAL A 135 12.97 14.63 3.73
CA VAL A 135 13.15 14.81 2.28
C VAL A 135 14.48 15.54 2.02
N GLY A 136 15.31 14.95 1.18
CA GLY A 136 16.64 15.49 0.86
C GLY A 136 17.75 15.12 1.82
N GLU A 137 17.45 14.57 2.99
CA GLU A 137 18.46 14.16 3.96
C GLU A 137 19.15 12.86 3.57
N LYS A 138 20.39 12.74 4.05
CA LYS A 138 21.25 11.58 3.88
C LYS A 138 21.23 10.75 5.14
N PHE A 139 21.21 9.44 4.96
CA PHE A 139 21.56 8.51 6.03
C PHE A 139 22.63 7.53 5.57
N VAL A 140 23.32 6.96 6.52
CA VAL A 140 24.50 6.12 6.27
C VAL A 140 24.30 4.77 6.94
N ILE A 141 24.55 3.71 6.19
CA ILE A 141 24.65 2.35 6.71
C ILE A 141 26.13 1.98 6.78
N LEU A 142 26.58 1.55 7.96
CA LEU A 142 27.93 1.07 8.20
C LEU A 142 27.91 -0.45 8.31
N MET A 143 28.77 -1.11 7.58
CA MET A 143 28.91 -2.56 7.58
C MET A 143 30.36 -2.91 7.77
N ALA A 144 30.65 -3.68 8.84
CA ALA A 144 31.99 -4.17 9.12
C ALA A 144 32.19 -5.60 8.61
N TYR A 145 33.32 -5.90 8.01
CA TYR A 145 33.69 -7.22 7.50
C TYR A 145 35.21 -7.46 7.63
N ASP A 146 35.60 -8.72 7.54
CA ASP A 146 37.03 -9.09 7.73
C ASP A 146 37.94 -8.57 6.61
N LYS A 147 39.08 -8.02 6.98
CA LYS A 147 40.05 -7.40 6.08
C LYS A 147 40.72 -8.38 5.10
N SER A 148 40.71 -9.68 5.42
CA SER A 148 41.35 -10.74 4.61
C SER A 148 40.70 -10.95 3.24
N GLU A 149 39.64 -10.24 2.93
CA GLU A 149 38.83 -10.54 1.82
C GLU A 149 38.94 -9.56 0.64
N LYS A 150 38.78 -10.10 -0.58
CA LYS A 150 38.78 -9.27 -1.80
C LYS A 150 37.59 -8.32 -1.82
N ASN A 151 37.85 -7.05 -2.10
CA ASN A 151 36.88 -5.95 -2.04
C ASN A 151 35.90 -5.88 -3.22
N PHE A 152 35.67 -7.00 -3.90
CA PHE A 152 34.72 -7.08 -5.03
C PHE A 152 33.57 -8.01 -4.65
N PHE A 153 32.40 -7.48 -4.41
CA PHE A 153 31.25 -8.31 -4.07
C PHE A 153 29.93 -7.66 -4.46
N ARG A 154 28.94 -8.49 -4.66
CA ARG A 154 27.56 -8.07 -4.85
C ARG A 154 26.79 -8.27 -3.56
N MET A 155 25.97 -7.27 -3.19
CA MET A 155 25.14 -7.33 -2.01
C MET A 155 23.72 -6.91 -2.34
N SER A 156 22.77 -7.43 -1.54
CA SER A 156 21.38 -7.01 -1.54
C SER A 156 21.05 -6.48 -0.15
N ILE A 157 20.53 -5.25 -0.10
CA ILE A 157 20.17 -4.57 1.14
C ILE A 157 18.70 -4.20 1.05
N SER A 158 17.90 -4.66 2.00
CA SER A 158 16.52 -4.24 2.16
C SER A 158 16.43 -3.20 3.25
N ILE A 159 15.88 -2.04 2.95
CA ILE A 159 15.63 -0.97 3.91
C ILE A 159 14.13 -0.94 4.19
N LYS A 160 13.75 -1.20 5.44
CA LYS A 160 12.38 -1.09 5.95
C LYS A 160 12.22 0.27 6.58
N PHE A 161 11.08 0.93 6.34
CA PHE A 161 10.78 2.25 6.90
C PHE A 161 9.27 2.50 6.93
N GLU A 162 8.88 3.57 7.62
CA GLU A 162 7.49 4.01 7.72
C GLU A 162 7.37 5.44 7.18
N ASP A 163 6.21 5.80 6.66
CA ASP A 163 5.87 7.19 6.36
C ASP A 163 5.23 7.89 7.57
N ALA A 164 4.87 9.17 7.41
CA ALA A 164 4.25 9.97 8.44
C ALA A 164 2.88 9.42 8.91
N SER A 165 2.22 8.63 8.07
CA SER A 165 0.94 7.96 8.39
C SER A 165 1.13 6.58 9.02
N GLY A 166 2.38 6.14 9.27
CA GLY A 166 2.72 4.82 9.84
C GLY A 166 2.60 3.66 8.86
N ARG A 167 2.47 3.93 7.56
CA ARG A 167 2.47 2.88 6.53
C ARG A 167 3.88 2.36 6.35
N LYS A 168 4.02 1.02 6.31
CA LYS A 168 5.31 0.33 6.26
C LYS A 168 5.73 0.04 4.83
N TYR A 169 6.96 0.33 4.53
CA TYR A 169 7.56 0.11 3.20
C TYR A 169 8.83 -0.70 3.30
N VAL A 170 9.18 -1.35 2.20
CA VAL A 170 10.46 -1.99 1.99
C VAL A 170 11.01 -1.61 0.63
N GLN A 171 12.30 -1.28 0.58
CA GLN A 171 13.00 -0.96 -0.66
C GLN A 171 14.31 -1.76 -0.70
N THR A 172 14.50 -2.60 -1.73
CA THR A 172 15.64 -3.52 -1.82
C THR A 172 16.62 -3.07 -2.89
N PHE A 173 17.84 -2.82 -2.51
CA PHE A 173 18.92 -2.36 -3.36
C PHE A 173 19.91 -3.50 -3.65
N ASN A 174 20.23 -3.68 -4.93
CA ASN A 174 21.33 -4.54 -5.35
C ASN A 174 22.52 -3.65 -5.75
N ILE A 175 23.65 -3.83 -5.06
CA ILE A 175 24.82 -2.98 -5.19
C ILE A 175 26.03 -3.87 -5.48
N ASP A 176 26.79 -3.53 -6.52
CA ASP A 176 28.12 -4.09 -6.79
C ASP A 176 29.17 -3.17 -6.20
N ILE A 177 30.03 -3.71 -5.34
CA ILE A 177 31.25 -3.02 -4.88
C ILE A 177 32.35 -3.34 -5.88
N LEU A 178 32.90 -2.30 -6.54
CA LEU A 178 33.70 -2.44 -7.76
C LEU A 178 35.21 -2.40 -7.52
N ASP A 179 35.65 -1.84 -6.41
CA ASP A 179 37.09 -1.65 -6.16
C ASP A 179 37.44 -1.68 -4.67
N ARG A 180 38.76 -1.58 -4.39
CA ARG A 180 39.29 -1.56 -3.05
C ARG A 180 38.95 -0.29 -2.24
N ALA A 181 38.57 0.77 -2.88
CA ALA A 181 38.10 1.99 -2.22
C ALA A 181 36.63 1.87 -1.78
N GLY A 182 35.93 0.80 -2.20
CA GLY A 182 34.53 0.56 -1.86
C GLY A 182 33.55 1.32 -2.72
N ASN A 183 33.98 1.76 -3.91
CA ASN A 183 33.07 2.38 -4.85
C ASN A 183 31.99 1.39 -5.26
N GLY A 184 30.75 1.73 -4.97
CA GLY A 184 29.59 0.91 -5.26
C GLY A 184 28.82 1.42 -6.46
N ARG A 185 28.28 0.48 -7.23
CA ARG A 185 27.35 0.75 -8.33
C ARG A 185 26.03 0.07 -8.04
N MET A 186 24.95 0.82 -8.10
CA MET A 186 23.61 0.27 -8.02
C MET A 186 23.26 -0.46 -9.33
N ILE A 187 22.73 -1.69 -9.20
CA ILE A 187 22.37 -2.54 -10.33
C ILE A 187 20.91 -2.33 -10.70
N ASN A 188 20.07 -2.06 -9.69
CA ASN A 188 18.63 -1.88 -9.84
C ASN A 188 18.20 -0.51 -9.32
N TYR A 189 17.05 -0.02 -9.80
CA TYR A 189 16.39 1.19 -9.31
C TYR A 189 15.11 0.77 -8.61
N PRO A 190 15.20 0.33 -7.34
CA PRO A 190 14.05 -0.22 -6.66
C PRO A 190 13.03 0.86 -6.33
N GLN A 191 11.77 0.54 -6.52
CA GLN A 191 10.67 1.34 -5.97
C GLN A 191 10.30 0.83 -4.58
N PRO A 192 9.85 1.70 -3.66
CA PRO A 192 9.31 1.27 -2.38
C PRO A 192 8.10 0.37 -2.60
N ARG A 193 8.01 -0.69 -1.81
CA ARG A 193 6.85 -1.58 -1.80
C ARG A 193 6.15 -1.47 -0.47
N LEU A 194 4.87 -1.18 -0.50
CA LEU A 194 4.02 -1.19 0.69
C LEU A 194 3.98 -2.61 1.26
N CYS A 195 4.33 -2.75 2.53
CA CYS A 195 4.18 -4.01 3.23
C CYS A 195 2.69 -4.23 3.50
N LYS A 196 2.12 -5.32 2.99
CA LYS A 196 0.77 -5.73 3.39
C LYS A 196 0.82 -6.08 4.87
N ASN A 197 -0.05 -5.48 5.66
CA ASN A 197 -0.23 -5.87 7.05
C ASN A 197 -0.62 -7.35 7.06
N SER A 198 0.26 -8.20 7.60
CA SER A 198 -0.03 -9.61 7.90
C SER A 198 -0.74 -9.69 9.23
#